data_25089b1fbd0424076e1e4a5f88cc17ed
#
_entry.id   25089b1fbd0424076e1e4a5f88cc17ed
#
_cell.length_a   1.000
_cell.length_b   1.000
_cell.length_c   1.000
_cell.angle_alpha   90.00
_cell.angle_beta   90.00
_cell.angle_gamma   90.00
#
_symmetry.space_group_name_H-M   'P 1'
#
loop_
_entity.id
_entity.type
_entity.pdbx_description
1 polymer ?
#
loop_
_entity_poly.entity_id
_entity_poly.type
_entity_poly.pdbx_seq_one_letter_code
_entity_poly.pdbx_strand_id
1 'polypeptide(L)'
;PLLTPWMGRCALVWALLLALCSTPAGAQTRLRAWNVHPEGYPVTEAMKSFAEDVKKSTQGRYQIEVFSNAVLGDQPKAVQMIKGGELDIAEFSMGPLSDVVPGVRVLSLPFLFHDSAHMFRYLDGALGERYAASLKAAGFVVLGWYDGGARSFYCATRKPSSLRDLAGANIRVRSEIFTEMVQLLDAKPIPLAFKDVLEAFEKGSIDCAENNIPSYESTGHYKVAKHVYVTNHVVSPEVLLVSTALWSKLSEPDRAAFQEAGKRSALLMRELWNKRVAQAQEAMGKQGVQFTRVKDVSPFVRRMSPLYAKYMNDPSTREALLTIIANK
;
A
#
# COMPACT_ATOMS: atom_id res chain seq x y z
N PRO A 1 -70.23 24.41 -35.45
CA PRO A 1 -69.63 24.44 -34.18
C PRO A 1 -68.11 24.29 -34.37
N LEU A 2 -67.43 25.39 -34.13
CA LEU A 2 -65.99 25.56 -34.31
C LEU A 2 -65.27 24.97 -33.06
N LEU A 3 -64.54 23.90 -33.20
CA LEU A 3 -63.59 23.39 -32.20
C LEU A 3 -62.27 24.14 -32.30
N THR A 4 -61.88 24.73 -31.19
CA THR A 4 -60.81 25.72 -31.04
C THR A 4 -59.42 25.12 -31.17
N PRO A 5 -58.45 25.81 -31.82
CA PRO A 5 -57.08 25.38 -32.04
C PRO A 5 -56.13 25.61 -30.85
N TRP A 6 -56.65 25.78 -29.61
CA TRP A 6 -55.82 26.14 -28.48
C TRP A 6 -55.28 24.96 -27.68
N MET A 7 -55.87 23.79 -27.76
CA MET A 7 -55.41 22.60 -26.98
C MET A 7 -54.10 21.99 -27.57
N GLY A 8 -53.82 22.17 -28.85
CA GLY A 8 -52.61 21.65 -29.47
C GLY A 8 -51.31 22.39 -29.10
N ARG A 9 -51.41 23.68 -28.78
CA ARG A 9 -50.21 24.50 -28.45
C ARG A 9 -49.70 24.28 -27.04
N CYS A 10 -50.57 24.00 -26.05
CA CYS A 10 -50.13 23.68 -24.70
C CYS A 10 -49.48 22.32 -24.60
N ALA A 11 -49.92 21.30 -25.34
CA ALA A 11 -49.31 19.98 -25.35
C ALA A 11 -47.88 19.97 -25.95
N LEU A 12 -47.63 20.81 -26.95
CA LEU A 12 -46.25 20.92 -27.54
C LEU A 12 -45.29 21.65 -26.59
N VAL A 13 -45.73 22.64 -25.86
CA VAL A 13 -44.90 23.36 -24.88
C VAL A 13 -44.52 22.44 -23.67
N TRP A 14 -45.47 21.62 -23.20
CA TRP A 14 -45.21 20.64 -22.16
C TRP A 14 -44.26 19.49 -22.62
N ALA A 15 -44.38 19.06 -23.87
CA ALA A 15 -43.46 18.07 -24.46
C ALA A 15 -42.03 18.63 -24.63
N LEU A 16 -41.86 19.91 -24.99
CA LEU A 16 -40.57 20.57 -25.06
C LEU A 16 -39.94 20.81 -23.70
N LEU A 17 -40.72 21.13 -22.67
CA LEU A 17 -40.24 21.31 -21.30
C LEU A 17 -39.80 19.97 -20.66
N LEU A 18 -40.45 18.85 -20.96
CA LEU A 18 -40.03 17.52 -20.53
C LEU A 18 -38.75 17.00 -21.24
N ALA A 19 -38.53 17.42 -22.49
CA ALA A 19 -37.31 17.07 -23.25
C ALA A 19 -36.06 17.83 -22.74
N LEU A 20 -36.24 19.01 -22.13
CA LEU A 20 -35.14 19.82 -21.57
C LEU A 20 -34.65 19.33 -20.21
N CYS A 21 -35.40 18.45 -19.53
CA CYS A 21 -34.99 17.85 -18.25
C CYS A 21 -34.30 16.49 -18.36
N SER A 22 -34.16 15.94 -19.56
CA SER A 22 -33.32 14.76 -19.77
C SER A 22 -31.85 15.19 -19.83
N THR A 23 -31.25 15.46 -18.67
CA THR A 23 -29.79 15.37 -18.58
C THR A 23 -29.40 13.98 -19.05
N PRO A 24 -28.52 13.84 -20.06
CA PRO A 24 -28.02 12.52 -20.42
C PRO A 24 -27.44 11.92 -19.15
N ALA A 25 -28.05 10.86 -18.66
CA ALA A 25 -27.42 10.02 -17.64
C ALA A 25 -26.11 9.57 -18.24
N GLY A 26 -25.04 10.30 -17.98
CA GLY A 26 -23.70 9.97 -18.46
C GLY A 26 -23.45 8.50 -18.13
N ALA A 27 -23.08 7.72 -19.14
CA ALA A 27 -22.85 6.29 -18.94
C ALA A 27 -21.90 6.10 -17.76
N GLN A 28 -22.33 5.38 -16.73
CA GLN A 28 -21.54 5.08 -15.53
C GLN A 28 -20.30 4.29 -15.94
N THR A 29 -19.13 4.83 -15.63
CA THR A 29 -17.85 4.17 -15.87
C THR A 29 -17.50 3.30 -14.67
N ARG A 30 -17.38 1.99 -14.88
CA ARG A 30 -16.92 1.05 -13.86
C ARG A 30 -15.41 0.96 -13.89
N LEU A 31 -14.80 1.14 -12.72
CA LEU A 31 -13.36 1.10 -12.51
C LEU A 31 -13.02 -0.06 -11.57
N ARG A 32 -11.83 -0.65 -11.75
CA ARG A 32 -11.34 -1.78 -10.97
C ARG A 32 -10.20 -1.31 -10.08
N ALA A 33 -10.36 -1.50 -8.78
CA ALA A 33 -9.33 -1.24 -7.77
C ALA A 33 -8.87 -2.53 -7.12
N TRP A 34 -7.59 -2.63 -6.77
CA TRP A 34 -7.00 -3.84 -6.21
C TRP A 34 -6.14 -3.55 -4.98
N ASN A 35 -6.15 -4.47 -4.01
CA ASN A 35 -5.17 -4.55 -2.93
C ASN A 35 -4.95 -6.01 -2.48
N VAL A 36 -3.86 -6.24 -1.74
CA VAL A 36 -3.44 -7.57 -1.28
C VAL A 36 -4.10 -8.00 0.03
N HIS A 37 -4.72 -7.08 0.75
CA HIS A 37 -5.23 -7.29 2.11
C HIS A 37 -6.67 -7.79 2.14
N PRO A 38 -7.07 -8.52 3.20
CA PRO A 38 -8.43 -9.02 3.34
C PRO A 38 -9.43 -7.91 3.69
N GLU A 39 -10.70 -8.26 3.64
CA GLU A 39 -11.79 -7.44 4.14
C GLU A 39 -11.59 -7.06 5.61
N GLY A 40 -12.00 -5.85 5.99
CA GLY A 40 -11.82 -5.32 7.35
C GLY A 40 -10.39 -4.87 7.69
N TYR A 41 -9.44 -5.03 6.77
CA TYR A 41 -8.09 -4.49 6.94
C TYR A 41 -8.07 -2.98 6.64
N PRO A 42 -7.28 -2.17 7.37
CA PRO A 42 -7.29 -0.71 7.21
C PRO A 42 -7.15 -0.21 5.78
N VAL A 43 -6.27 -0.82 5.00
CA VAL A 43 -6.08 -0.49 3.57
C VAL A 43 -7.36 -0.72 2.78
N THR A 44 -7.98 -1.89 2.94
CA THR A 44 -9.21 -2.24 2.21
C THR A 44 -10.35 -1.31 2.57
N GLU A 45 -10.54 -1.00 3.85
CA GLU A 45 -11.59 -0.09 4.29
C GLU A 45 -11.35 1.35 3.82
N ALA A 46 -10.11 1.81 3.82
CA ALA A 46 -9.76 3.12 3.27
C ALA A 46 -9.99 3.20 1.75
N MET A 47 -9.68 2.13 1.01
CA MET A 47 -9.98 2.08 -0.43
C MET A 47 -11.47 2.05 -0.74
N LYS A 48 -12.29 1.38 0.10
CA LYS A 48 -13.75 1.44 -0.03
C LYS A 48 -14.28 2.83 0.24
N SER A 49 -13.77 3.51 1.28
CA SER A 49 -14.09 4.91 1.55
C SER A 49 -13.71 5.81 0.38
N PHE A 50 -12.53 5.62 -0.21
CA PHE A 50 -12.11 6.31 -1.42
C PHE A 50 -13.10 6.09 -2.58
N ALA A 51 -13.53 4.86 -2.81
CA ALA A 51 -14.48 4.50 -3.87
C ALA A 51 -15.83 5.20 -3.70
N GLU A 52 -16.37 5.22 -2.48
CA GLU A 52 -17.62 5.92 -2.18
C GLU A 52 -17.50 7.45 -2.29
N ASP A 53 -16.36 8.02 -1.87
CA ASP A 53 -16.07 9.44 -2.01
C ASP A 53 -16.00 9.87 -3.47
N VAL A 54 -15.31 9.10 -4.31
CA VAL A 54 -15.25 9.34 -5.76
C VAL A 54 -16.64 9.26 -6.38
N LYS A 55 -17.40 8.20 -6.07
CA LYS A 55 -18.77 8.05 -6.57
C LYS A 55 -19.65 9.25 -6.20
N LYS A 56 -19.59 9.69 -4.95
CA LYS A 56 -20.36 10.84 -4.46
C LYS A 56 -19.92 12.14 -5.13
N SER A 57 -18.61 12.41 -5.18
CA SER A 57 -18.05 13.66 -5.72
C SER A 57 -18.24 13.78 -7.23
N THR A 58 -18.34 12.65 -7.94
CA THR A 58 -18.58 12.60 -9.38
C THR A 58 -20.05 12.34 -9.74
N GLN A 59 -20.97 12.44 -8.77
CA GLN A 59 -22.40 12.23 -8.98
C GLN A 59 -22.72 10.87 -9.65
N GLY A 60 -21.97 9.83 -9.28
CA GLY A 60 -22.15 8.46 -9.77
C GLY A 60 -21.57 8.19 -11.16
N ARG A 61 -20.87 9.13 -11.79
CA ARG A 61 -20.21 8.91 -13.10
C ARG A 61 -19.12 7.83 -13.04
N TYR A 62 -18.43 7.71 -11.91
CA TYR A 62 -17.46 6.65 -11.68
C TYR A 62 -17.90 5.77 -10.53
N GLN A 63 -17.88 4.47 -10.75
CA GLN A 63 -18.11 3.44 -9.73
C GLN A 63 -16.87 2.55 -9.66
N ILE A 64 -16.26 2.48 -8.49
CA ILE A 64 -15.03 1.72 -8.25
C ILE A 64 -15.38 0.44 -7.51
N GLU A 65 -15.02 -0.70 -8.09
CA GLU A 65 -15.11 -2.02 -7.46
C GLU A 65 -13.74 -2.37 -6.86
N VAL A 66 -13.72 -2.67 -5.55
CA VAL A 66 -12.49 -2.98 -4.82
C VAL A 66 -12.33 -4.51 -4.74
N PHE A 67 -11.34 -5.04 -5.43
CA PHE A 67 -10.91 -6.43 -5.40
C PHE A 67 -9.83 -6.60 -4.33
N SER A 68 -10.23 -7.00 -3.14
CA SER A 68 -9.37 -7.22 -1.98
C SER A 68 -8.73 -8.63 -1.99
N ASN A 69 -7.87 -8.91 -1.00
CA ASN A 69 -7.30 -10.22 -0.72
C ASN A 69 -6.57 -10.87 -1.92
N ALA A 70 -5.93 -10.06 -2.75
CA ALA A 70 -5.18 -10.51 -3.93
C ALA A 70 -5.97 -11.42 -4.88
N VAL A 71 -7.31 -11.31 -4.95
CA VAL A 71 -8.16 -12.21 -5.76
C VAL A 71 -7.87 -12.15 -7.26
N LEU A 72 -7.26 -11.05 -7.75
CA LEU A 72 -6.86 -10.90 -9.15
C LEU A 72 -5.39 -11.30 -9.40
N GLY A 73 -4.66 -11.64 -8.36
CA GLY A 73 -3.24 -12.02 -8.39
C GLY A 73 -2.44 -11.32 -7.30
N ASP A 74 -1.15 -11.66 -7.19
CA ASP A 74 -0.21 -11.04 -6.26
C ASP A 74 0.24 -9.63 -6.69
N GLN A 75 1.02 -8.96 -5.84
CA GLN A 75 1.45 -7.58 -6.12
C GLN A 75 2.24 -7.43 -7.44
N PRO A 76 3.23 -8.28 -7.78
CA PRO A 76 3.92 -8.18 -9.06
C PRO A 76 2.98 -8.27 -10.26
N LYS A 77 1.98 -9.17 -10.21
CA LYS A 77 0.97 -9.30 -11.25
C LYS A 77 0.09 -8.05 -11.32
N ALA A 78 -0.39 -7.56 -10.18
CA ALA A 78 -1.23 -6.35 -10.12
C ALA A 78 -0.50 -5.11 -10.65
N VAL A 79 0.82 -4.97 -10.41
CA VAL A 79 1.64 -3.91 -11.02
C VAL A 79 1.62 -3.99 -12.55
N GLN A 80 1.70 -5.18 -13.13
CA GLN A 80 1.60 -5.34 -14.59
C GLN A 80 0.19 -5.03 -15.09
N MET A 81 -0.85 -5.46 -14.37
CA MET A 81 -2.24 -5.20 -14.74
C MET A 81 -2.58 -3.70 -14.76
N ILE A 82 -2.11 -2.92 -13.78
CA ILE A 82 -2.34 -1.46 -13.78
C ILE A 82 -1.56 -0.76 -14.89
N LYS A 83 -0.35 -1.22 -15.21
CA LYS A 83 0.43 -0.72 -16.37
C LYS A 83 -0.23 -1.09 -17.70
N GLY A 84 -0.81 -2.28 -17.79
CA GLY A 84 -1.53 -2.77 -18.97
C GLY A 84 -2.94 -2.20 -19.14
N GLY A 85 -3.47 -1.47 -18.14
CA GLY A 85 -4.83 -0.91 -18.17
C GLY A 85 -5.92 -1.93 -17.83
N GLU A 86 -5.58 -3.10 -17.30
CA GLU A 86 -6.53 -4.10 -16.78
C GLU A 86 -7.04 -3.73 -15.38
N LEU A 87 -6.28 -2.92 -14.65
CA LEU A 87 -6.64 -2.28 -13.39
C LEU A 87 -6.52 -0.76 -13.55
N ASP A 88 -7.44 -0.06 -12.92
CA ASP A 88 -7.48 1.41 -12.92
C ASP A 88 -6.77 2.00 -11.71
N ILE A 89 -6.97 1.38 -10.55
CA ILE A 89 -6.51 1.83 -9.24
C ILE A 89 -5.91 0.64 -8.51
N ALA A 90 -4.85 0.87 -7.74
CA ALA A 90 -4.30 -0.14 -6.86
C ALA A 90 -3.64 0.49 -5.63
N GLU A 91 -3.58 -0.28 -4.57
CA GLU A 91 -2.70 -0.01 -3.45
C GLU A 91 -1.51 -0.97 -3.51
N PHE A 92 -0.32 -0.44 -3.27
CA PHE A 92 0.90 -1.23 -3.25
C PHE A 92 1.77 -0.93 -2.04
N SER A 93 2.30 -2.00 -1.48
CA SER A 93 3.45 -1.93 -0.61
C SER A 93 4.69 -1.50 -1.39
N MET A 94 5.50 -0.61 -0.83
CA MET A 94 6.62 0.00 -1.54
C MET A 94 7.71 -1.00 -1.96
N GLY A 95 7.93 -2.08 -1.21
CA GLY A 95 8.93 -3.09 -1.58
C GLY A 95 8.72 -3.66 -2.98
N PRO A 96 7.62 -4.40 -3.25
CA PRO A 96 7.33 -4.93 -4.59
C PRO A 96 7.22 -3.86 -5.68
N LEU A 97 6.69 -2.68 -5.36
CA LEU A 97 6.61 -1.58 -6.34
C LEU A 97 8.00 -1.08 -6.73
N SER A 98 8.96 -1.07 -5.81
CA SER A 98 10.32 -0.62 -6.06
C SER A 98 11.12 -1.53 -6.99
N ASP A 99 10.71 -2.78 -7.18
CA ASP A 99 11.31 -3.68 -8.17
C ASP A 99 10.97 -3.24 -9.61
N VAL A 100 9.85 -2.52 -9.78
CA VAL A 100 9.39 -1.97 -11.08
C VAL A 100 9.77 -0.49 -11.24
N VAL A 101 9.83 0.26 -10.14
CA VAL A 101 10.19 1.67 -10.09
C VAL A 101 11.40 1.87 -9.16
N PRO A 102 12.62 1.60 -9.63
CA PRO A 102 13.83 1.62 -8.77
C PRO A 102 14.03 2.93 -8.00
N GLY A 103 13.60 4.06 -8.54
CA GLY A 103 13.74 5.37 -7.92
C GLY A 103 13.07 5.51 -6.55
N VAL A 104 12.06 4.67 -6.21
CA VAL A 104 11.40 4.69 -4.91
C VAL A 104 11.96 3.65 -3.91
N ARG A 105 12.96 2.87 -4.32
CA ARG A 105 13.53 1.76 -3.53
C ARG A 105 14.09 2.22 -2.20
N VAL A 106 14.65 3.43 -2.15
CA VAL A 106 15.21 4.03 -0.93
C VAL A 106 14.18 4.08 0.22
N LEU A 107 12.88 4.22 -0.08
CA LEU A 107 11.81 4.25 0.93
C LEU A 107 11.62 2.92 1.68
N SER A 108 12.25 1.85 1.22
CA SER A 108 12.23 0.54 1.86
C SER A 108 13.54 0.19 2.57
N LEU A 109 14.49 1.14 2.68
CA LEU A 109 15.76 0.89 3.36
C LEU A 109 15.54 0.59 4.86
N PRO A 110 16.21 -0.45 5.38
CA PRO A 110 16.13 -0.78 6.79
C PRO A 110 16.64 0.36 7.66
N PHE A 111 15.91 0.67 8.73
CA PHE A 111 16.23 1.73 9.70
C PHE A 111 16.30 3.15 9.13
N LEU A 112 15.68 3.39 7.95
CA LEU A 112 15.61 4.73 7.37
C LEU A 112 14.71 5.65 8.20
N PHE A 113 13.51 5.20 8.50
CA PHE A 113 12.54 5.92 9.32
C PHE A 113 12.46 5.32 10.73
N HIS A 114 12.31 6.19 11.75
CA HIS A 114 12.13 5.76 13.15
C HIS A 114 10.74 5.19 13.40
N ASP A 115 9.73 5.88 12.86
CA ASP A 115 8.32 5.57 12.99
C ASP A 115 7.52 6.20 11.83
N SER A 116 6.22 5.97 11.83
CA SER A 116 5.32 6.50 10.81
C SER A 116 5.24 8.03 10.83
N ALA A 117 5.32 8.67 11.99
CA ALA A 117 5.29 10.13 12.10
C ALA A 117 6.54 10.75 11.43
N HIS A 118 7.70 10.14 11.65
CA HIS A 118 8.94 10.53 10.97
C HIS A 118 8.82 10.32 9.46
N MET A 119 8.29 9.20 9.00
CA MET A 119 8.09 8.90 7.58
C MET A 119 7.17 9.92 6.90
N PHE A 120 6.00 10.20 7.50
CA PHE A 120 5.03 11.13 6.90
C PHE A 120 5.46 12.58 6.93
N ARG A 121 6.35 13.00 7.83
CA ARG A 121 6.97 14.33 7.79
C ARG A 121 7.64 14.61 6.44
N TYR A 122 8.18 13.57 5.80
CA TYR A 122 8.79 13.68 4.47
C TYR A 122 7.83 13.40 3.33
N LEU A 123 6.97 12.38 3.49
CA LEU A 123 6.08 11.96 2.40
C LEU A 123 4.88 12.90 2.19
N ASP A 124 4.49 13.65 3.21
CA ASP A 124 3.46 14.70 3.09
C ASP A 124 4.04 16.04 2.59
N GLY A 125 5.33 16.12 2.30
CA GLY A 125 6.04 17.31 1.83
C GLY A 125 6.76 17.08 0.49
N ALA A 126 7.75 17.93 0.22
CA ALA A 126 8.47 17.98 -1.05
C ALA A 126 9.11 16.65 -1.47
N LEU A 127 9.54 15.82 -0.53
CA LEU A 127 10.09 14.50 -0.86
C LEU A 127 9.01 13.56 -1.40
N GLY A 128 7.80 13.58 -0.82
CA GLY A 128 6.67 12.81 -1.33
C GLY A 128 6.23 13.26 -2.72
N GLU A 129 6.25 14.56 -3.01
CA GLU A 129 5.99 15.10 -4.35
C GLU A 129 7.04 14.63 -5.37
N ARG A 130 8.32 14.60 -4.98
CA ARG A 130 9.40 14.07 -5.83
C ARG A 130 9.19 12.59 -6.15
N TYR A 131 8.81 11.76 -5.17
CA TYR A 131 8.51 10.35 -5.41
C TYR A 131 7.22 10.16 -6.21
N ALA A 132 6.21 10.99 -6.00
CA ALA A 132 5.00 11.01 -6.82
C ALA A 132 5.32 11.32 -8.29
N ALA A 133 6.24 12.25 -8.57
CA ALA A 133 6.71 12.54 -9.91
C ALA A 133 7.45 11.35 -10.55
N SER A 134 8.31 10.65 -9.78
CA SER A 134 9.00 9.44 -10.24
C SER A 134 8.01 8.30 -10.57
N LEU A 135 7.00 8.11 -9.73
CA LEU A 135 5.94 7.13 -9.97
C LEU A 135 5.09 7.51 -11.19
N LYS A 136 4.79 8.80 -11.37
CA LYS A 136 4.04 9.28 -12.54
C LYS A 136 4.80 9.02 -13.84
N ALA A 137 6.10 9.22 -13.86
CA ALA A 137 6.96 8.90 -15.01
C ALA A 137 6.96 7.40 -15.34
N ALA A 138 6.73 6.53 -14.33
CA ALA A 138 6.62 5.08 -14.49
C ALA A 138 5.20 4.58 -14.80
N GLY A 139 4.22 5.49 -14.94
CA GLY A 139 2.84 5.13 -15.29
C GLY A 139 1.85 5.14 -14.13
N PHE A 140 2.21 5.67 -12.96
CA PHE A 140 1.39 5.64 -11.74
C PHE A 140 1.20 7.04 -11.15
N VAL A 141 -0.03 7.50 -11.00
CA VAL A 141 -0.32 8.76 -10.32
C VAL A 141 -0.65 8.49 -8.86
N VAL A 142 0.07 9.12 -7.95
CA VAL A 142 -0.15 8.98 -6.51
C VAL A 142 -1.40 9.75 -6.09
N LEU A 143 -2.32 9.09 -5.40
CA LEU A 143 -3.50 9.67 -4.78
C LEU A 143 -3.33 9.87 -3.28
N GLY A 144 -2.52 9.03 -2.61
CA GLY A 144 -2.24 9.16 -1.19
C GLY A 144 -1.17 8.19 -0.70
N TRP A 145 -0.43 8.61 0.33
CA TRP A 145 0.54 7.77 1.04
C TRP A 145 -0.13 7.13 2.25
N TYR A 146 -0.12 5.80 2.28
CA TYR A 146 -0.66 4.96 3.34
C TYR A 146 0.45 4.49 4.28
N ASP A 147 0.07 4.01 5.45
CA ASP A 147 1.00 3.47 6.44
C ASP A 147 1.12 1.95 6.32
N GLY A 148 2.30 1.45 6.03
CA GLY A 148 2.61 0.02 6.08
C GLY A 148 3.18 -0.43 7.43
N GLY A 149 3.38 0.52 8.35
CA GLY A 149 3.85 0.30 9.71
C GLY A 149 5.27 -0.20 9.85
N ALA A 150 5.64 -0.42 11.11
CA ALA A 150 6.92 -1.01 11.48
C ALA A 150 6.89 -2.53 11.29
N ARG A 151 7.94 -3.06 10.66
CA ARG A 151 8.10 -4.47 10.34
C ARG A 151 9.13 -5.13 11.25
N SER A 152 8.82 -6.34 11.68
CA SER A 152 9.65 -7.13 12.56
C SER A 152 9.73 -8.59 12.08
N PHE A 153 10.75 -9.33 12.52
CA PHE A 153 10.85 -10.74 12.21
C PHE A 153 9.92 -11.56 13.10
N TYR A 154 9.38 -12.65 12.58
CA TYR A 154 8.67 -13.67 13.34
C TYR A 154 9.02 -15.05 12.81
N CYS A 155 9.17 -16.01 13.72
CA CYS A 155 9.72 -17.32 13.42
C CYS A 155 8.86 -18.45 14.00
N ALA A 156 8.83 -19.59 13.31
CA ALA A 156 8.15 -20.81 13.74
C ALA A 156 9.01 -21.62 14.72
N THR A 157 10.20 -21.99 14.29
CA THR A 157 11.09 -22.92 15.02
C THR A 157 12.19 -22.22 15.79
N ARG A 158 12.55 -21.00 15.39
CA ARG A 158 13.59 -20.19 16.03
C ARG A 158 13.00 -19.23 17.06
N LYS A 159 13.77 -18.93 18.10
CA LYS A 159 13.42 -17.97 19.15
C LYS A 159 14.46 -16.86 19.21
N PRO A 160 14.50 -15.98 18.18
CA PRO A 160 15.57 -15.00 18.08
C PRO A 160 15.51 -13.99 19.23
N SER A 161 16.65 -13.76 19.85
CA SER A 161 16.89 -12.77 20.89
C SER A 161 18.05 -11.85 20.53
N SER A 162 18.78 -12.20 19.48
CA SER A 162 19.91 -11.46 18.93
C SER A 162 19.94 -11.58 17.40
N LEU A 163 20.75 -10.74 16.77
CA LEU A 163 21.02 -10.79 15.34
C LEU A 163 21.55 -12.16 14.89
N ARG A 164 22.41 -12.79 15.72
CA ARG A 164 23.05 -14.07 15.39
C ARG A 164 22.05 -15.21 15.25
N ASP A 165 20.92 -15.12 15.94
CA ASP A 165 19.89 -16.16 15.92
C ASP A 165 19.13 -16.23 14.57
N LEU A 166 19.28 -15.21 13.72
CA LEU A 166 18.75 -15.19 12.35
C LEU A 166 19.73 -15.83 11.34
N ALA A 167 20.99 -15.97 11.67
CA ALA A 167 21.98 -16.55 10.76
C ALA A 167 21.59 -17.96 10.31
N GLY A 168 21.72 -18.23 9.00
CA GLY A 168 21.36 -19.50 8.37
C GLY A 168 19.85 -19.79 8.31
N ALA A 169 18.98 -18.91 8.83
CA ALA A 169 17.52 -19.09 8.72
C ALA A 169 17.02 -18.93 7.29
N ASN A 170 16.08 -19.76 6.87
CA ASN A 170 15.29 -19.54 5.66
C ASN A 170 14.24 -18.47 5.96
N ILE A 171 14.47 -17.25 5.46
CA ILE A 171 13.60 -16.09 5.74
C ILE A 171 12.85 -15.70 4.47
N ARG A 172 11.53 -15.66 4.54
CA ARG A 172 10.71 -15.19 3.44
C ARG A 172 11.01 -13.72 3.13
N VAL A 173 11.17 -13.41 1.84
CA VAL A 173 11.34 -12.05 1.33
C VAL A 173 10.29 -11.72 0.27
N ARG A 174 10.03 -10.42 0.08
CA ARG A 174 8.97 -9.91 -0.83
C ARG A 174 9.49 -9.10 -2.01
N SER A 175 10.76 -8.72 -2.00
CA SER A 175 11.38 -7.89 -3.04
C SER A 175 12.91 -7.94 -2.96
N GLU A 176 13.58 -7.37 -3.95
CA GLU A 176 15.04 -7.37 -4.05
C GLU A 176 15.73 -6.74 -2.84
N ILE A 177 15.28 -5.57 -2.37
CA ILE A 177 15.89 -4.90 -1.21
C ILE A 177 15.80 -5.73 0.08
N PHE A 178 14.71 -6.50 0.26
CA PHE A 178 14.58 -7.42 1.39
C PHE A 178 15.45 -8.66 1.21
N THR A 179 15.70 -9.10 -0.03
CA THR A 179 16.68 -10.15 -0.34
C THR A 179 18.08 -9.71 0.08
N GLU A 180 18.51 -8.52 -0.32
CA GLU A 180 19.81 -7.95 0.07
C GLU A 180 19.90 -7.79 1.60
N MET A 181 18.85 -7.28 2.26
CA MET A 181 18.80 -7.16 3.72
C MET A 181 19.00 -8.50 4.42
N VAL A 182 18.28 -9.54 4.00
CA VAL A 182 18.35 -10.88 4.61
C VAL A 182 19.73 -11.51 4.40
N GLN A 183 20.34 -11.33 3.24
CA GLN A 183 21.71 -11.78 2.97
C GLN A 183 22.73 -11.11 3.88
N LEU A 184 22.60 -9.81 4.13
CA LEU A 184 23.46 -9.06 5.06
C LEU A 184 23.30 -9.52 6.52
N LEU A 185 22.24 -10.28 6.85
CA LEU A 185 22.03 -10.91 8.16
C LEU A 185 22.60 -12.33 8.23
N ASP A 186 23.38 -12.78 7.24
CA ASP A 186 23.89 -14.13 7.09
C ASP A 186 22.74 -15.18 7.04
N ALA A 187 21.53 -14.77 6.64
CA ALA A 187 20.37 -15.63 6.47
C ALA A 187 20.10 -15.95 4.99
N LYS A 188 19.20 -16.89 4.73
CA LYS A 188 18.85 -17.34 3.37
C LYS A 188 17.53 -16.72 2.94
N PRO A 189 17.51 -15.83 1.95
CA PRO A 189 16.26 -15.25 1.45
C PRO A 189 15.47 -16.26 0.61
N ILE A 190 14.19 -16.38 0.90
CA ILE A 190 13.25 -17.25 0.17
C ILE A 190 12.16 -16.36 -0.43
N PRO A 191 12.23 -16.04 -1.73
CA PRO A 191 11.19 -15.24 -2.41
C PRO A 191 9.87 -16.00 -2.47
N LEU A 192 8.80 -15.41 -1.88
CA LEU A 192 7.46 -16.00 -1.90
C LEU A 192 6.39 -14.90 -1.98
N ALA A 193 5.31 -15.17 -2.71
CA ALA A 193 4.12 -14.32 -2.69
C ALA A 193 3.50 -14.28 -1.29
N PHE A 194 2.80 -13.18 -0.98
CA PHE A 194 2.25 -12.96 0.37
C PHE A 194 1.26 -14.05 0.79
N LYS A 195 0.42 -14.52 -0.13
CA LYS A 195 -0.57 -15.58 0.11
C LYS A 195 0.03 -16.95 0.42
N ASP A 196 1.28 -17.20 0.02
CA ASP A 196 1.91 -18.53 0.11
C ASP A 196 2.72 -18.69 1.42
N VAL A 197 2.85 -17.62 2.22
CA VAL A 197 3.71 -17.61 3.41
C VAL A 197 3.22 -18.55 4.51
N LEU A 198 1.91 -18.62 4.76
CA LEU A 198 1.36 -19.52 5.79
C LEU A 198 1.67 -20.98 5.45
N GLU A 199 1.39 -21.38 4.22
CA GLU A 199 1.67 -22.74 3.72
C GLU A 199 3.16 -23.07 3.77
N ALA A 200 4.03 -22.09 3.45
CA ALA A 200 5.47 -22.28 3.53
C ALA A 200 5.97 -22.53 4.97
N PHE A 201 5.38 -21.88 5.96
CA PHE A 201 5.62 -22.19 7.37
C PHE A 201 5.15 -23.59 7.75
N GLU A 202 3.93 -23.96 7.35
CA GLU A 202 3.34 -25.28 7.64
C GLU A 202 4.15 -26.43 7.02
N LYS A 203 4.71 -26.22 5.84
CA LYS A 203 5.61 -27.16 5.17
C LYS A 203 7.05 -27.14 5.70
N GLY A 204 7.40 -26.19 6.56
CA GLY A 204 8.77 -26.02 7.05
C GLY A 204 9.77 -25.55 5.99
N SER A 205 9.32 -24.98 4.89
CA SER A 205 10.21 -24.45 3.84
C SER A 205 10.81 -23.10 4.19
N ILE A 206 10.23 -22.40 5.15
CA ILE A 206 10.78 -21.19 5.78
C ILE A 206 10.80 -21.33 7.31
N ASP A 207 11.81 -20.76 7.93
CA ASP A 207 11.96 -20.68 9.40
C ASP A 207 11.29 -19.40 9.94
N CYS A 208 11.44 -18.30 9.20
CA CYS A 208 11.01 -16.97 9.60
C CYS A 208 10.42 -16.19 8.40
N ALA A 209 9.65 -15.18 8.73
CA ALA A 209 9.24 -14.12 7.84
C ALA A 209 9.34 -12.77 8.55
N GLU A 210 9.10 -11.68 7.85
CA GLU A 210 9.05 -10.34 8.40
C GLU A 210 7.82 -9.61 7.89
N ASN A 211 7.13 -8.89 8.78
CA ASN A 211 5.99 -8.04 8.43
C ASN A 211 5.61 -7.15 9.63
N ASN A 212 4.59 -6.30 9.41
CA ASN A 212 3.90 -5.57 10.47
C ASN A 212 2.94 -6.50 11.25
N ILE A 213 2.58 -6.11 12.47
CA ILE A 213 1.75 -6.93 13.36
C ILE A 213 0.31 -7.13 12.83
N PRO A 214 -0.38 -6.12 12.25
CA PRO A 214 -1.68 -6.33 11.62
C PRO A 214 -1.68 -7.38 10.50
N SER A 215 -0.65 -7.39 9.64
CA SER A 215 -0.51 -8.42 8.60
C SER A 215 -0.22 -9.80 9.17
N TYR A 216 0.69 -9.89 10.15
CA TYR A 216 1.00 -11.13 10.84
C TYR A 216 -0.24 -11.77 11.49
N GLU A 217 -1.12 -10.93 12.04
CA GLU A 217 -2.36 -11.38 12.66
C GLU A 217 -3.41 -11.75 11.61
N SER A 218 -3.70 -10.87 10.64
CA SER A 218 -4.78 -11.07 9.66
C SER A 218 -4.56 -12.25 8.71
N THR A 219 -3.29 -12.63 8.47
CA THR A 219 -2.92 -13.80 7.65
C THR A 219 -2.88 -15.10 8.45
N GLY A 220 -3.02 -15.04 9.77
CA GLY A 220 -2.93 -16.22 10.62
C GLY A 220 -1.51 -16.77 10.82
N HIS A 221 -0.46 -16.04 10.38
CA HIS A 221 0.94 -16.49 10.56
C HIS A 221 1.29 -16.77 12.02
N TYR A 222 0.66 -16.07 12.96
CA TYR A 222 0.82 -16.27 14.40
C TYR A 222 0.44 -17.71 14.88
N LYS A 223 -0.36 -18.43 14.10
CA LYS A 223 -0.76 -19.80 14.46
C LYS A 223 0.43 -20.76 14.43
N VAL A 224 1.37 -20.53 13.53
CA VAL A 224 2.55 -21.36 13.28
C VAL A 224 3.85 -20.69 13.71
N ALA A 225 3.98 -19.38 13.60
CA ALA A 225 5.19 -18.62 13.90
C ALA A 225 4.98 -17.77 15.17
N LYS A 226 5.13 -18.37 16.36
CA LYS A 226 4.80 -17.81 17.67
C LYS A 226 5.83 -16.84 18.25
N HIS A 227 7.03 -16.74 17.66
CA HIS A 227 8.12 -15.95 18.21
C HIS A 227 8.35 -14.70 17.37
N VAL A 228 7.92 -13.54 17.86
CA VAL A 228 8.13 -12.24 17.23
C VAL A 228 9.37 -11.58 17.82
N TYR A 229 10.38 -11.31 16.99
CA TYR A 229 11.54 -10.53 17.34
C TYR A 229 11.33 -9.10 16.88
N VAL A 230 10.95 -8.23 17.82
CA VAL A 230 10.54 -6.84 17.54
C VAL A 230 11.77 -6.01 17.23
N THR A 231 12.11 -5.95 15.95
CA THR A 231 13.27 -5.23 15.44
C THR A 231 12.90 -3.87 14.88
N ASN A 232 11.66 -3.69 14.43
CA ASN A 232 11.18 -2.50 13.73
C ASN A 232 12.16 -2.05 12.63
N HIS A 233 12.73 -3.03 11.93
CA HIS A 233 13.83 -2.83 11.00
C HIS A 233 13.46 -2.04 9.74
N VAL A 234 12.18 -2.01 9.38
CA VAL A 234 11.67 -1.18 8.29
C VAL A 234 10.35 -0.55 8.73
N VAL A 235 10.23 0.75 8.58
CA VAL A 235 8.95 1.48 8.54
C VAL A 235 8.73 1.82 7.08
N SER A 236 7.75 1.20 6.45
CA SER A 236 7.55 1.28 5.01
C SER A 236 6.24 1.96 4.67
N PRO A 237 6.22 2.91 3.72
CA PRO A 237 4.96 3.41 3.20
C PRO A 237 4.29 2.37 2.31
N GLU A 238 2.99 2.53 2.20
CA GLU A 238 2.15 1.98 1.15
C GLU A 238 1.57 3.15 0.35
N VAL A 239 1.08 2.90 -0.85
CA VAL A 239 0.66 3.98 -1.73
C VAL A 239 -0.58 3.61 -2.52
N LEU A 240 -1.59 4.50 -2.49
CA LEU A 240 -2.76 4.43 -3.34
C LEU A 240 -2.45 5.11 -4.67
N LEU A 241 -2.59 4.39 -5.76
CA LEU A 241 -2.24 4.79 -7.11
C LEU A 241 -3.42 4.68 -8.07
N VAL A 242 -3.44 5.56 -9.06
CA VAL A 242 -4.27 5.43 -10.26
C VAL A 242 -3.37 5.32 -11.50
N SER A 243 -3.77 4.53 -12.49
CA SER A 243 -3.04 4.41 -13.75
C SER A 243 -3.00 5.74 -14.50
N THR A 244 -1.86 6.06 -15.14
CA THR A 244 -1.79 7.25 -16.01
C THR A 244 -2.75 7.13 -17.21
N ALA A 245 -3.08 5.91 -17.62
CA ALA A 245 -4.05 5.65 -18.69
C ALA A 245 -5.46 6.12 -18.31
N LEU A 246 -5.94 5.83 -17.10
CA LEU A 246 -7.20 6.39 -16.61
C LEU A 246 -7.05 7.88 -16.34
N TRP A 247 -5.99 8.30 -15.64
CA TRP A 247 -5.77 9.69 -15.24
C TRP A 247 -5.83 10.67 -16.41
N SER A 248 -5.28 10.30 -17.57
CA SER A 248 -5.30 11.12 -18.78
C SER A 248 -6.70 11.33 -19.34
N LYS A 249 -7.63 10.41 -19.11
CA LYS A 249 -9.01 10.46 -19.59
C LYS A 249 -9.94 11.24 -18.66
N LEU A 250 -9.53 11.43 -17.40
CA LEU A 250 -10.33 12.20 -16.43
C LEU A 250 -10.33 13.68 -16.79
N SER A 251 -11.50 14.32 -16.68
CA SER A 251 -11.61 15.78 -16.71
C SER A 251 -10.87 16.41 -15.51
N GLU A 252 -10.54 17.68 -15.60
CA GLU A 252 -9.86 18.37 -14.50
C GLU A 252 -10.68 18.36 -13.19
N PRO A 253 -12.01 18.61 -13.18
CA PRO A 253 -12.83 18.42 -12.00
C PRO A 253 -12.82 17.00 -11.45
N ASP A 254 -12.77 15.96 -12.32
CA ASP A 254 -12.71 14.58 -11.88
C ASP A 254 -11.35 14.24 -11.27
N ARG A 255 -10.26 14.73 -11.87
CA ARG A 255 -8.91 14.60 -11.26
C ARG A 255 -8.86 15.22 -9.87
N ALA A 256 -9.46 16.40 -9.71
CA ALA A 256 -9.56 17.04 -8.39
C ALA A 256 -10.37 16.19 -7.40
N ALA A 257 -11.50 15.63 -7.83
CA ALA A 257 -12.33 14.74 -7.01
C ALA A 257 -11.57 13.48 -6.57
N PHE A 258 -10.84 12.82 -7.48
CA PHE A 258 -10.00 11.66 -7.17
C PHE A 258 -8.87 12.03 -6.20
N GLN A 259 -8.20 13.17 -6.41
CA GLN A 259 -7.11 13.61 -5.54
C GLN A 259 -7.59 13.92 -4.12
N GLU A 260 -8.71 14.61 -3.98
CA GLU A 260 -9.27 14.94 -2.67
C GLU A 260 -9.81 13.68 -1.95
N ALA A 261 -10.44 12.76 -2.69
CA ALA A 261 -10.86 11.47 -2.13
C ALA A 261 -9.64 10.65 -1.67
N GLY A 262 -8.55 10.65 -2.45
CA GLY A 262 -7.29 9.98 -2.11
C GLY A 262 -6.66 10.54 -0.83
N LYS A 263 -6.62 11.86 -0.68
CA LYS A 263 -6.13 12.52 0.55
C LYS A 263 -6.95 12.12 1.78
N ARG A 264 -8.29 12.17 1.69
CA ARG A 264 -9.17 11.76 2.79
C ARG A 264 -8.98 10.29 3.14
N SER A 265 -8.88 9.44 2.13
CA SER A 265 -8.63 8.02 2.29
C SER A 265 -7.29 7.74 3.00
N ALA A 266 -6.24 8.49 2.67
CA ALA A 266 -4.94 8.36 3.33
C ALA A 266 -5.01 8.73 4.82
N LEU A 267 -5.72 9.80 5.18
CA LEU A 267 -5.91 10.19 6.57
C LEU A 267 -6.73 9.14 7.35
N LEU A 268 -7.82 8.66 6.76
CA LEU A 268 -8.63 7.59 7.34
C LEU A 268 -7.81 6.32 7.55
N MET A 269 -7.01 5.92 6.55
CA MET A 269 -6.16 4.75 6.63
C MET A 269 -5.19 4.83 7.81
N ARG A 270 -4.51 5.96 7.99
CA ARG A 270 -3.57 6.18 9.10
C ARG A 270 -4.26 6.11 10.46
N GLU A 271 -5.49 6.64 10.58
CA GLU A 271 -6.30 6.53 11.80
C GLU A 271 -6.67 5.06 12.10
N LEU A 272 -7.21 4.37 11.11
CA LEU A 272 -7.57 2.94 11.22
C LEU A 272 -6.34 2.09 11.55
N TRP A 273 -5.18 2.42 10.95
CA TRP A 273 -3.91 1.74 11.18
C TRP A 273 -3.46 1.79 12.64
N ASN A 274 -3.44 2.98 13.21
CA ASN A 274 -3.02 3.18 14.60
C ASN A 274 -3.88 2.36 15.58
N LYS A 275 -5.21 2.35 15.35
CA LYS A 275 -6.13 1.51 16.15
C LYS A 275 -5.85 0.02 15.94
N ARG A 276 -5.62 -0.40 14.70
CA ARG A 276 -5.43 -1.81 14.32
C ARG A 276 -4.13 -2.39 14.88
N VAL A 277 -3.03 -1.63 14.87
CA VAL A 277 -1.75 -2.08 15.44
C VAL A 277 -1.90 -2.42 16.92
N ALA A 278 -2.51 -1.56 17.72
CA ALA A 278 -2.73 -1.79 19.13
C ALA A 278 -3.61 -3.03 19.39
N GLN A 279 -4.73 -3.13 18.66
CA GLN A 279 -5.66 -4.26 18.75
C GLN A 279 -5.00 -5.60 18.37
N ALA A 280 -4.25 -5.62 17.27
CA ALA A 280 -3.55 -6.82 16.82
C ALA A 280 -2.48 -7.27 17.82
N GLN A 281 -1.70 -6.34 18.37
CA GLN A 281 -0.69 -6.66 19.36
C GLN A 281 -1.30 -7.28 20.63
N GLU A 282 -2.39 -6.71 21.13
CA GLU A 282 -3.12 -7.25 22.28
C GLU A 282 -3.71 -8.63 21.98
N ALA A 283 -4.37 -8.78 20.84
CA ALA A 283 -4.96 -10.05 20.42
C ALA A 283 -3.91 -11.16 20.29
N MET A 284 -2.73 -10.86 19.72
CA MET A 284 -1.67 -11.85 19.57
C MET A 284 -1.04 -12.25 20.91
N GLY A 285 -0.92 -11.33 21.86
CA GLY A 285 -0.49 -11.65 23.22
C GLY A 285 -1.42 -12.69 23.89
N LYS A 286 -2.74 -12.53 23.72
CA LYS A 286 -3.75 -13.49 24.22
C LYS A 286 -3.68 -14.86 23.52
N GLN A 287 -3.12 -14.93 22.31
CA GLN A 287 -2.92 -16.16 21.54
C GLN A 287 -1.57 -16.86 21.84
N GLY A 288 -0.86 -16.43 22.86
CA GLY A 288 0.41 -17.03 23.29
C GLY A 288 1.60 -16.67 22.39
N VAL A 289 1.50 -15.59 21.60
CA VAL A 289 2.63 -15.05 20.85
C VAL A 289 3.63 -14.41 21.82
N GLN A 290 4.90 -14.76 21.65
CA GLN A 290 6.00 -14.24 22.46
C GLN A 290 6.69 -13.10 21.71
N PHE A 291 6.70 -11.91 22.30
CA PHE A 291 7.35 -10.72 21.77
C PHE A 291 8.69 -10.49 22.47
N THR A 292 9.79 -10.68 21.76
CA THR A 292 11.13 -10.35 22.24
C THR A 292 11.58 -9.05 21.62
N ARG A 293 11.80 -8.00 22.42
CA ARG A 293 12.26 -6.69 21.92
C ARG A 293 13.77 -6.67 21.78
N VAL A 294 14.24 -6.10 20.67
CA VAL A 294 15.67 -5.78 20.49
C VAL A 294 16.10 -4.77 21.55
N LYS A 295 17.18 -5.07 22.25
CA LYS A 295 17.77 -4.16 23.25
C LYS A 295 18.65 -3.10 22.60
N ASP A 296 19.38 -3.48 21.55
CA ASP A 296 20.28 -2.60 20.80
C ASP A 296 20.16 -2.94 19.30
N VAL A 297 19.71 -1.97 18.51
CA VAL A 297 19.58 -2.11 17.04
C VAL A 297 20.91 -1.82 16.31
N SER A 298 21.92 -1.29 16.98
CA SER A 298 23.19 -0.88 16.36
C SER A 298 23.87 -2.00 15.56
N PRO A 299 23.87 -3.27 16.01
CA PRO A 299 24.42 -4.38 15.21
C PRO A 299 23.69 -4.57 13.87
N PHE A 300 22.35 -4.41 13.86
CA PHE A 300 21.57 -4.46 12.63
C PHE A 300 21.91 -3.30 11.70
N VAL A 301 21.94 -2.07 12.24
CA VAL A 301 22.26 -0.86 11.46
C VAL A 301 23.64 -0.99 10.82
N ARG A 302 24.64 -1.45 11.57
CA ARG A 302 26.01 -1.67 11.02
C ARG A 302 26.01 -2.71 9.89
N ARG A 303 25.23 -3.79 10.00
CA ARG A 303 25.11 -4.79 8.93
C ARG A 303 24.51 -4.23 7.65
N MET A 304 23.68 -3.20 7.74
CA MET A 304 23.04 -2.55 6.58
C MET A 304 23.95 -1.52 5.88
N SER A 305 25.15 -1.26 6.40
CA SER A 305 26.08 -0.27 5.81
C SER A 305 26.36 -0.48 4.30
N PRO A 306 26.56 -1.71 3.77
CA PRO A 306 26.77 -1.90 2.34
C PRO A 306 25.56 -1.48 1.50
N LEU A 307 24.36 -1.73 2.03
CA LEU A 307 23.12 -1.35 1.37
C LEU A 307 22.97 0.18 1.31
N TYR A 308 23.26 0.87 2.40
CA TYR A 308 23.27 2.34 2.44
C TYR A 308 24.35 2.92 1.50
N ALA A 309 25.55 2.36 1.45
CA ALA A 309 26.61 2.80 0.54
C ALA A 309 26.18 2.73 -0.93
N LYS A 310 25.46 1.68 -1.33
CA LYS A 310 24.92 1.52 -2.69
C LYS A 310 24.04 2.73 -3.06
N TYR A 311 23.11 3.13 -2.21
CA TYR A 311 22.20 4.25 -2.45
C TYR A 311 22.84 5.63 -2.26
N MET A 312 23.85 5.75 -1.41
CA MET A 312 24.65 6.96 -1.27
C MET A 312 25.53 7.23 -2.50
N ASN A 313 25.95 6.20 -3.22
CA ASN A 313 26.72 6.34 -4.45
C ASN A 313 25.86 6.68 -5.67
N ASP A 314 24.54 6.49 -5.61
CA ASP A 314 23.61 6.89 -6.66
C ASP A 314 23.16 8.34 -6.44
N PRO A 315 23.50 9.30 -7.35
CA PRO A 315 23.11 10.69 -7.22
C PRO A 315 21.60 10.90 -7.11
N SER A 316 20.80 10.03 -7.72
CA SER A 316 19.33 10.15 -7.74
C SER A 316 18.69 9.86 -6.37
N THR A 317 19.33 9.04 -5.54
CA THR A 317 18.83 8.66 -4.21
C THR A 317 19.58 9.33 -3.06
N ARG A 318 20.84 9.76 -3.30
CA ARG A 318 21.71 10.35 -2.29
C ARG A 318 21.07 11.54 -1.57
N GLU A 319 20.53 12.50 -2.32
CA GLU A 319 19.93 13.70 -1.75
C GLU A 319 18.75 13.36 -0.81
N ALA A 320 17.86 12.50 -1.25
CA ALA A 320 16.74 12.04 -0.44
C ALA A 320 17.21 11.34 0.84
N LEU A 321 18.23 10.49 0.71
CA LEU A 321 18.80 9.75 1.82
C LEU A 321 19.45 10.69 2.84
N LEU A 322 20.25 11.66 2.38
CA LEU A 322 20.86 12.68 3.24
C LEU A 322 19.82 13.55 3.95
N THR A 323 18.76 13.96 3.24
CA THR A 323 17.67 14.74 3.81
C THR A 323 16.99 14.02 4.97
N ILE A 324 16.72 12.72 4.83
CA ILE A 324 16.07 11.92 5.86
C ILE A 324 17.02 11.67 7.04
N ILE A 325 18.29 11.32 6.77
CA ILE A 325 19.27 10.98 7.81
C ILE A 325 19.69 12.19 8.63
N ALA A 326 19.82 13.37 8.01
CA ALA A 326 20.27 14.58 8.70
C ALA A 326 19.27 15.09 9.75
N ASN A 327 18.02 14.65 9.69
CA ASN A 327 16.95 15.08 10.60
C ASN A 327 16.42 13.89 11.45
N LYS A 328 17.28 12.92 11.69
CA LYS A 328 16.97 11.78 12.58
C LYS A 328 16.98 12.18 14.06
#